data_425d11af62eba87517449eabe0333750
#
_entry.id   425d11af62eba87517449eabe0333750
#
_cell.length_a   1.000
_cell.length_b   1.000
_cell.length_c   1.000
_cell.angle_alpha   90.00
_cell.angle_beta   90.00
_cell.angle_gamma   90.00
#
_symmetry.space_group_name_H-M   'P 1'
#
loop_
_entity.id
_entity.type
_entity.pdbx_description
1 polymer ?
#
loop_
_entity_poly.entity_id
_entity_poly.type
_entity_poly.pdbx_seq_one_letter_code
_entity_poly.pdbx_strand_id
1 'polypeptide(L)'
;MALFGQFRDLFVVNYLGWLSRRKGRPFPQDQELMRILRKNNTFVLGEIKQNAARWDNRKVFNILGLLREYDAKSKGLNSGGASDGELLRELLLKIFLQ
;
A
#
# COMPACT_ATOMS: atom_id res chain seq x y z
N MET A 1 1.44 -10.01 -4.97
CA MET A 1 -0.01 -9.66 -4.95
C MET A 1 -0.20 -8.23 -5.46
N ALA A 2 -1.20 -8.04 -6.32
CA ALA A 2 -1.50 -6.70 -6.84
C ALA A 2 -1.89 -5.71 -5.74
N LEU A 3 -2.62 -6.18 -4.73
CA LEU A 3 -3.02 -5.33 -3.58
C LEU A 3 -1.82 -4.80 -2.82
N PHE A 4 -0.77 -5.59 -2.66
CA PHE A 4 0.43 -5.14 -1.97
C PHE A 4 1.05 -3.94 -2.68
N GLY A 5 1.17 -4.02 -4.01
CA GLY A 5 1.74 -2.92 -4.79
C GLY A 5 0.91 -1.65 -4.69
N GLN A 6 -0.41 -1.75 -4.71
CA GLN A 6 -1.30 -0.60 -4.58
C GLN A 6 -1.14 0.09 -3.23
N PHE A 7 -1.15 -0.67 -2.14
CA PHE A 7 -0.98 -0.08 -0.81
C PHE A 7 0.43 0.44 -0.57
N ARG A 8 1.44 -0.22 -1.16
CA ARG A 8 2.81 0.29 -1.11
C ARG A 8 2.90 1.67 -1.74
N ASP A 9 2.26 1.87 -2.90
CA ASP A 9 2.26 3.15 -3.58
C ASP A 9 1.60 4.24 -2.72
N LEU A 10 0.48 3.92 -2.08
CA LEU A 10 -0.18 4.85 -1.16
C LEU A 10 0.73 5.20 0.02
N PHE A 11 1.41 4.22 0.57
CA PHE A 11 2.34 4.45 1.68
C PHE A 11 3.48 5.37 1.26
N VAL A 12 4.07 5.13 0.09
CA VAL A 12 5.19 5.94 -0.41
C VAL A 12 4.76 7.40 -0.57
N VAL A 13 3.61 7.64 -1.21
CA VAL A 13 3.11 9.00 -1.41
C VAL A 13 2.87 9.69 -0.06
N ASN A 14 2.23 9.01 0.88
CA ASN A 14 1.96 9.57 2.20
C ASN A 14 3.24 9.83 3.00
N TYR A 15 4.23 8.94 2.89
CA TYR A 15 5.51 9.12 3.55
C TYR A 15 6.25 10.33 3.01
N LEU A 16 6.28 10.49 1.68
CA LEU A 16 6.92 11.66 1.06
C LEU A 16 6.20 12.95 1.45
N GLY A 17 4.89 12.92 1.55
CA GLY A 17 4.12 14.07 2.05
C GLY A 17 4.45 14.41 3.50
N TRP A 18 4.61 13.38 4.33
CA TRP A 18 5.01 13.57 5.73
C TRP A 18 6.40 14.20 5.82
N LEU A 19 7.36 13.71 5.03
CA LEU A 19 8.70 14.28 4.99
C LEU A 19 8.67 15.75 4.57
N SER A 20 7.83 16.09 3.60
CA SER A 20 7.69 17.47 3.14
C SER A 20 7.18 18.38 4.27
N ARG A 21 6.16 17.93 5.00
CA ARG A 21 5.55 18.73 6.07
C ARG A 21 6.43 18.82 7.32
N ARG A 22 7.09 17.72 7.70
CA ARG A 22 7.81 17.63 8.98
C ARG A 22 9.29 17.96 8.86
N LYS A 23 9.91 17.59 7.74
CA LYS A 23 11.36 17.74 7.56
C LYS A 23 11.73 18.83 6.57
N GLY A 24 10.75 19.51 5.99
CA GLY A 24 10.98 20.57 5.03
C GLY A 24 11.57 20.12 3.70
N ARG A 25 11.50 18.83 3.39
CA ARG A 25 11.98 18.32 2.11
C ARG A 25 10.95 18.62 1.03
N PRO A 26 11.38 19.07 -0.18
CA PRO A 26 10.41 19.32 -1.24
C PRO A 26 9.71 18.05 -1.65
N PHE A 27 8.40 18.12 -1.86
CA PHE A 27 7.64 16.99 -2.41
C PHE A 27 8.08 16.78 -3.86
N PRO A 28 8.31 15.53 -4.31
CA PRO A 28 8.77 15.28 -5.67
C PRO A 28 7.77 15.77 -6.71
N GLN A 29 8.29 16.27 -7.84
CA GLN A 29 7.44 16.58 -8.98
C GLN A 29 6.92 15.29 -9.61
N ASP A 30 5.87 15.42 -10.42
CA ASP A 30 5.17 14.27 -10.98
C ASP A 30 6.09 13.32 -11.74
N GLN A 31 7.05 13.84 -12.51
CA GLN A 31 7.97 12.98 -13.26
C GLN A 31 8.84 12.13 -12.34
N GLU A 32 9.35 12.74 -11.28
CA GLU A 32 10.17 12.02 -10.31
C GLU A 32 9.32 11.03 -9.51
N LEU A 33 8.12 11.43 -9.12
CA LEU A 33 7.21 10.56 -8.39
C LEU A 33 6.83 9.34 -9.23
N MET A 34 6.56 9.52 -10.51
CA MET A 34 6.28 8.40 -11.41
C MET A 34 7.47 7.44 -11.49
N ARG A 35 8.69 7.96 -11.49
CA ARG A 35 9.89 7.12 -11.48
C ARG A 35 9.99 6.32 -10.19
N ILE A 36 9.76 6.96 -9.06
CA ILE A 36 9.81 6.29 -7.75
C ILE A 36 8.77 5.18 -7.68
N LEU A 37 7.55 5.45 -8.14
CA LEU A 37 6.45 4.49 -8.12
C LEU A 37 6.47 3.50 -9.29
N ARG A 38 7.39 3.69 -10.24
CA ARG A 38 7.51 2.88 -11.45
C ARG A 38 6.22 2.91 -12.29
N LYS A 39 5.63 4.09 -12.41
CA LYS A 39 4.45 4.32 -13.24
C LYS A 39 4.82 5.23 -14.40
N ASN A 40 4.13 5.05 -15.52
CA ASN A 40 4.39 5.83 -16.73
C ASN A 40 3.12 6.53 -17.25
N ASN A 41 2.06 6.59 -16.45
CA ASN A 41 0.78 7.15 -16.83
C ASN A 41 0.37 8.19 -15.80
N THR A 42 0.19 9.45 -16.25
CA THR A 42 -0.17 10.55 -15.36
C THR A 42 -1.55 10.40 -14.74
N PHE A 43 -2.48 9.75 -15.45
CA PHE A 43 -3.81 9.48 -14.92
C PHE A 43 -3.74 8.54 -13.72
N VAL A 44 -2.94 7.48 -13.84
CA VAL A 44 -2.72 6.53 -12.73
C VAL A 44 -2.08 7.23 -11.55
N LEU A 45 -1.10 8.09 -11.80
CA LEU A 45 -0.48 8.87 -10.74
C LEU A 45 -1.49 9.75 -10.01
N GLY A 46 -2.38 10.39 -10.75
CA GLY A 46 -3.44 11.22 -10.16
C GLY A 46 -4.36 10.41 -9.25
N GLU A 47 -4.72 9.20 -9.66
CA GLU A 47 -5.53 8.30 -8.84
C GLU A 47 -4.79 7.90 -7.56
N ILE A 48 -3.51 7.58 -7.65
CA ILE A 48 -2.71 7.22 -6.48
C ILE A 48 -2.66 8.37 -5.49
N LYS A 49 -2.43 9.59 -5.97
CA LYS A 49 -2.40 10.78 -5.11
C LYS A 49 -3.74 11.02 -4.41
N GLN A 50 -4.85 10.89 -5.14
CA GLN A 50 -6.18 11.06 -4.56
C GLN A 50 -6.47 10.01 -3.50
N ASN A 51 -6.13 8.76 -3.79
CA ASN A 51 -6.34 7.67 -2.83
C ASN A 51 -5.45 7.83 -1.61
N ALA A 52 -4.21 8.25 -1.80
CA ALA A 52 -3.28 8.48 -0.68
C ALA A 52 -3.82 9.52 0.30
N ALA A 53 -4.50 10.55 -0.22
CA ALA A 53 -5.09 11.59 0.63
C ALA A 53 -6.25 11.07 1.49
N ARG A 54 -6.90 9.98 1.08
CA ARG A 54 -8.03 9.39 1.79
C ARG A 54 -7.60 8.38 2.86
N TRP A 55 -6.40 7.85 2.77
CA TRP A 55 -5.92 6.82 3.67
C TRP A 55 -4.94 7.38 4.68
N ASP A 56 -5.18 7.09 5.94
CA ASP A 56 -4.22 7.37 7.00
C ASP A 56 -2.98 6.48 6.80
N ASN A 57 -1.80 7.07 6.86
CA ASN A 57 -0.56 6.36 6.63
C ASN A 57 -0.36 5.20 7.62
N ARG A 58 -0.83 5.36 8.85
CA ARG A 58 -0.77 4.30 9.86
C ARG A 58 -1.61 3.09 9.44
N LYS A 59 -2.81 3.34 8.89
CA LYS A 59 -3.65 2.27 8.37
C LYS A 59 -2.99 1.57 7.19
N VAL A 60 -2.41 2.34 6.28
CA VAL A 60 -1.72 1.77 5.12
C VAL A 60 -0.55 0.90 5.56
N PHE A 61 0.23 1.35 6.54
CA PHE A 61 1.32 0.57 7.09
C PHE A 61 0.83 -0.76 7.68
N ASN A 62 -0.27 -0.72 8.44
CA ASN A 62 -0.85 -1.92 9.04
C ASN A 62 -1.36 -2.88 7.97
N ILE A 63 -1.97 -2.36 6.90
CA ILE A 63 -2.45 -3.17 5.78
C ILE A 63 -1.27 -3.84 5.06
N LEU A 64 -0.17 -3.12 4.87
CA LEU A 64 1.02 -3.73 4.26
C LEU A 64 1.55 -4.88 5.10
N GLY A 65 1.53 -4.74 6.42
CA GLY A 65 1.90 -5.82 7.34
C GLY A 65 1.00 -7.03 7.18
N LEU A 66 -0.32 -6.81 7.09
CA LEU A 66 -1.28 -7.88 6.88
C LEU A 66 -1.07 -8.58 5.53
N LEU A 67 -0.84 -7.81 4.48
CA LEU A 67 -0.61 -8.37 3.14
C LEU A 67 0.64 -9.24 3.13
N ARG A 68 1.69 -8.81 3.82
CA ARG A 68 2.93 -9.57 3.92
C ARG A 68 2.72 -10.88 4.68
N GLU A 69 1.97 -10.82 5.77
CA GLU A 69 1.64 -11.99 6.57
C GLU A 69 0.84 -13.02 5.76
N TYR A 70 -0.20 -12.56 5.05
CA TYR A 70 -1.05 -13.46 4.28
C TYR A 70 -0.37 -13.96 3.00
N ASP A 71 0.54 -13.20 2.43
CA ASP A 71 1.36 -13.69 1.32
C ASP A 71 2.22 -14.87 1.78
N ALA A 72 2.84 -14.77 2.96
CA ALA A 72 3.61 -15.86 3.53
C ALA A 72 2.73 -17.09 3.81
N LYS A 73 1.51 -16.88 4.35
CA LYS A 73 0.57 -17.98 4.61
C LYS A 73 0.13 -18.67 3.31
N SER A 74 -0.09 -17.91 2.25
CA SER A 74 -0.49 -18.48 0.96
C SER A 74 0.60 -19.35 0.35
N LYS A 75 1.85 -19.15 0.77
CA LYS A 75 2.99 -19.98 0.36
C LYS A 75 3.20 -21.17 1.31
N GLY A 76 2.26 -21.42 2.21
CA GLY A 76 2.30 -22.56 3.14
C GLY A 76 2.98 -22.27 4.46
N LEU A 77 3.40 -21.05 4.73
CA LEU A 77 4.05 -20.70 5.97
C LEU A 77 3.00 -20.28 7.02
N ASN A 78 2.87 -21.08 8.07
CA ASN A 78 1.95 -20.80 9.18
C ASN A 78 0.48 -20.67 8.75
N SER A 79 0.11 -21.37 7.67
CA SER A 79 -1.25 -21.28 7.14
C SER A 79 -2.28 -22.04 7.97
N GLY A 80 -1.84 -23.01 8.77
CA GLY A 80 -2.74 -23.86 9.51
C GLY A 80 -3.61 -24.75 8.64
N GLY A 81 -3.22 -24.94 7.36
CA GLY A 81 -4.01 -25.73 6.41
C GLY A 81 -5.14 -24.96 5.73
N ALA A 82 -5.25 -23.65 5.97
CA ALA A 82 -6.29 -22.84 5.33
C ALA A 82 -6.05 -22.75 3.83
N SER A 83 -7.14 -22.76 3.05
CA SER A 83 -7.07 -22.58 1.60
C SER A 83 -6.78 -21.12 1.24
N ASP A 84 -6.32 -20.88 -0.01
CA ASP A 84 -6.08 -19.53 -0.49
C ASP A 84 -7.34 -18.67 -0.45
N GLY A 85 -8.50 -19.27 -0.75
CA GLY A 85 -9.77 -18.53 -0.68
C GLY A 85 -10.13 -18.12 0.73
N GLU A 86 -9.89 -18.98 1.71
CA GLU A 86 -10.13 -18.66 3.12
C GLU A 86 -9.19 -17.57 3.60
N LEU A 87 -7.92 -17.64 3.22
CA LEU A 87 -6.93 -16.63 3.57
C LEU A 87 -7.29 -15.27 2.99
N LEU A 88 -7.71 -15.24 1.73
CA LEU A 88 -8.12 -13.99 1.09
C LEU A 88 -9.32 -13.37 1.79
N ARG A 89 -10.32 -14.20 2.11
CA ARG A 89 -11.51 -13.74 2.82
C ARG A 89 -11.17 -13.14 4.17
N GLU A 90 -10.34 -13.83 4.93
CA GLU A 90 -9.88 -13.36 6.25
C GLU A 90 -9.12 -12.03 6.13
N LEU A 91 -8.22 -11.94 5.15
CA LEU A 91 -7.45 -10.73 4.88
C LEU A 91 -8.36 -9.54 4.58
N LEU A 92 -9.33 -9.72 3.68
CA LEU A 92 -10.26 -8.65 3.31
C LEU A 92 -11.06 -8.18 4.51
N LEU A 93 -11.52 -9.09 5.37
CA LEU A 93 -12.22 -8.71 6.58
C LEU A 93 -11.35 -7.86 7.50
N LYS A 94 -10.09 -8.24 7.68
CA LYS A 94 -9.17 -7.48 8.51
C LYS A 94 -8.87 -6.09 7.93
N ILE A 95 -8.77 -5.99 6.60
CA ILE A 95 -8.55 -4.69 5.96
C ILE A 95 -9.77 -3.78 6.18
N PHE A 96 -10.97 -4.29 6.01
CA PHE A 96 -12.18 -3.48 6.18
C PHE A 96 -12.44 -3.08 7.63
N LEU A 97 -11.89 -3.80 8.60
CA LEU A 97 -12.04 -3.49 10.02
C LEU A 97 -10.98 -2.51 10.54
N GLN A 98 -10.07 -2.08 9.72
CA GLN A 98 -9.03 -1.12 10.14
C GLN A 98 -9.61 0.24 10.58
#